data_8c03ef30b49a13d6b348888632cfbe5e
#
_entry.id   8c03ef30b49a13d6b348888632cfbe5e
#
_cell.length_a   1.000
_cell.length_b   1.000
_cell.length_c   1.000
_cell.angle_alpha   90.00
_cell.angle_beta   90.00
_cell.angle_gamma   90.00
#
_symmetry.space_group_name_H-M   'P 1'
#
loop_
_entity.id
_entity.type
_entity.pdbx_description
1 polymer ?
#
loop_
_entity_poly.entity_id
_entity_poly.type
_entity_poly.pdbx_seq_one_letter_code
_entity_poly.pdbx_strand_id
1 'polypeptide(L)'
;MSPRRIGQRISSRARGGFQPRAIIALAVIWVLLWDRITIGNAVNGLIIGAVITQIFPLPSIQYFGRIHPWPLVVLTTRFFVDLVSAAIEVSIATLDRHPPKGGSIVEVQLRVRNELYMTIISALVSLVPGSIVVEARRTANVLYVHGFHVTTPEGLEELREDVLAVETRVVRALGSPEELAAVNDETTAKEDA
;
A
#
# COMPACT_ATOMS: atom_id res chain seq x y z
N MET A 1 37.35 -23.98 21.41
CA MET A 1 35.98 -23.47 21.41
C MET A 1 35.66 -22.99 20.01
N SER A 2 34.93 -23.80 19.23
CA SER A 2 34.63 -23.54 17.81
C SER A 2 33.34 -22.71 17.68
N PRO A 3 33.30 -21.62 16.91
CA PRO A 3 32.04 -20.91 16.67
C PRO A 3 31.18 -21.71 15.70
N ARG A 4 30.02 -22.13 16.18
CA ARG A 4 28.96 -22.74 15.36
C ARG A 4 28.52 -21.76 14.28
N ARG A 5 28.85 -22.08 13.03
CA ARG A 5 28.25 -21.46 11.85
C ARG A 5 26.76 -21.84 11.83
N ILE A 6 25.92 -20.89 12.23
CA ILE A 6 24.48 -20.97 11.96
C ILE A 6 24.33 -20.69 10.46
N GLY A 7 24.32 -21.79 9.70
CA GLY A 7 23.98 -21.74 8.29
C GLY A 7 22.53 -21.30 8.15
N GLN A 8 22.32 -20.08 7.74
CA GLN A 8 21.04 -19.65 7.19
C GLN A 8 20.76 -20.55 5.97
N ARG A 9 19.90 -21.53 6.20
CA ARG A 9 19.23 -22.24 5.09
C ARG A 9 18.31 -21.20 4.41
N ILE A 10 18.85 -20.50 3.44
CA ILE A 10 18.05 -19.79 2.45
C ILE A 10 17.22 -20.88 1.78
N SER A 11 15.97 -20.97 2.19
CA SER A 11 14.98 -21.86 1.61
C SER A 11 14.72 -21.39 0.17
N SER A 12 15.48 -21.93 -0.77
CA SER A 12 15.27 -21.79 -2.21
C SER A 12 14.05 -22.58 -2.70
N ARG A 13 12.93 -22.45 -2.01
CA ARG A 13 11.65 -23.07 -2.34
C ARG A 13 10.58 -22.04 -2.69
N ALA A 14 10.85 -21.24 -3.70
CA ALA A 14 9.79 -20.53 -4.41
C ALA A 14 10.01 -20.71 -5.93
N ARG A 15 10.10 -21.95 -6.38
CA ARG A 15 9.83 -22.25 -7.78
C ARG A 15 8.34 -22.09 -7.97
N GLY A 16 7.97 -21.25 -8.95
CA GLY A 16 6.60 -20.92 -9.26
C GLY A 16 5.71 -22.16 -9.42
N GLY A 17 4.97 -22.47 -8.37
CA GLY A 17 3.86 -23.39 -8.46
C GLY A 17 2.79 -22.76 -9.35
N PHE A 18 2.04 -23.61 -10.05
CA PHE A 18 0.86 -23.21 -10.82
C PHE A 18 -0.01 -22.25 -9.96
N GLN A 19 -0.16 -21.00 -10.41
CA GLN A 19 -0.86 -19.95 -9.67
C GLN A 19 -2.21 -19.65 -10.31
N PRO A 20 -3.25 -20.47 -10.06
CA PRO A 20 -4.55 -20.34 -10.74
C PRO A 20 -5.21 -18.99 -10.50
N ARG A 21 -4.99 -18.39 -9.32
CA ARG A 21 -5.53 -17.06 -8.98
C ARG A 21 -4.93 -15.96 -9.85
N ALA A 22 -3.64 -15.99 -10.10
CA ALA A 22 -2.96 -15.02 -10.97
C ALA A 22 -3.40 -15.20 -12.43
N ILE A 23 -3.53 -16.44 -12.89
CA ILE A 23 -4.01 -16.74 -14.26
C ILE A 23 -5.42 -16.22 -14.46
N ILE A 24 -6.33 -16.45 -13.49
CA ILE A 24 -7.71 -15.96 -13.56
C ILE A 24 -7.73 -14.43 -13.54
N ALA A 25 -6.96 -13.79 -12.66
CA ALA A 25 -6.89 -12.33 -12.59
C ALA A 25 -6.41 -11.72 -13.91
N LEU A 26 -5.35 -12.28 -14.50
CA LEU A 26 -4.83 -11.85 -15.81
C LEU A 26 -5.86 -12.08 -16.93
N ALA A 27 -6.58 -13.20 -16.91
CA ALA A 27 -7.65 -13.47 -17.88
C ALA A 27 -8.80 -12.47 -17.77
N VAL A 28 -9.19 -12.09 -16.55
CA VAL A 28 -10.22 -11.05 -16.33
C VAL A 28 -9.73 -9.70 -16.85
N ILE A 29 -8.50 -9.30 -16.53
CA ILE A 29 -7.90 -8.06 -17.05
C ILE A 29 -7.86 -8.09 -18.58
N TRP A 30 -7.48 -9.21 -19.19
CA TRP A 30 -7.48 -9.38 -20.64
C TRP A 30 -8.86 -9.15 -21.27
N VAL A 31 -9.90 -9.79 -20.72
CA VAL A 31 -11.28 -9.62 -21.23
C VAL A 31 -11.78 -8.19 -21.10
N LEU A 32 -11.45 -7.53 -19.96
CA LEU A 32 -11.82 -6.13 -19.73
C LEU A 32 -11.10 -5.17 -20.71
N LEU A 33 -9.86 -5.48 -21.05
CA LEU A 33 -9.05 -4.65 -21.96
C LEU A 33 -9.58 -4.66 -23.39
N TRP A 34 -10.18 -5.77 -23.82
CA TRP A 34 -10.71 -5.91 -25.19
C TRP A 34 -12.16 -5.48 -25.34
N ASP A 35 -12.82 -5.05 -24.28
CA ASP A 35 -14.22 -4.57 -24.27
C ASP A 35 -15.24 -5.53 -24.90
N ARG A 36 -14.90 -6.79 -25.09
CA ARG A 36 -15.76 -7.84 -25.67
C ARG A 36 -15.71 -9.11 -24.85
N ILE A 37 -16.80 -9.42 -24.17
CA ILE A 37 -16.94 -10.65 -23.40
C ILE A 37 -17.33 -11.77 -24.36
N THR A 38 -16.35 -12.46 -24.93
CA THR A 38 -16.54 -13.64 -25.77
C THR A 38 -15.80 -14.84 -25.19
N ILE A 39 -16.27 -16.04 -25.48
CA ILE A 39 -15.59 -17.28 -25.06
C ILE A 39 -14.17 -17.32 -25.60
N GLY A 40 -13.95 -16.87 -26.85
CA GLY A 40 -12.61 -16.79 -27.46
C GLY A 40 -11.66 -15.85 -26.69
N ASN A 41 -12.13 -14.68 -26.26
CA ASN A 41 -11.34 -13.76 -25.44
C ASN A 41 -11.04 -14.32 -24.06
N ALA A 42 -11.98 -15.01 -23.44
CA ALA A 42 -11.76 -15.67 -22.14
C ALA A 42 -10.69 -16.78 -22.25
N VAL A 43 -10.77 -17.61 -23.28
CA VAL A 43 -9.77 -18.67 -23.55
C VAL A 43 -8.39 -18.08 -23.85
N ASN A 44 -8.31 -17.04 -24.70
CA ASN A 44 -7.06 -16.35 -24.98
C ASN A 44 -6.46 -15.71 -23.70
N GLY A 45 -7.28 -15.08 -22.88
CA GLY A 45 -6.85 -14.52 -21.60
C GLY A 45 -6.26 -15.58 -20.65
N LEU A 46 -6.88 -16.76 -20.59
CA LEU A 46 -6.37 -17.89 -19.80
C LEU A 46 -5.04 -18.42 -20.35
N ILE A 47 -4.90 -18.55 -21.66
CA ILE A 47 -3.66 -19.00 -22.29
C ILE A 47 -2.55 -17.99 -22.04
N ILE A 48 -2.79 -16.71 -22.28
CA ILE A 48 -1.81 -15.64 -22.06
C ILE A 48 -1.45 -15.53 -20.58
N GLY A 49 -2.44 -15.59 -19.68
CA GLY A 49 -2.20 -15.62 -18.24
C GLY A 49 -1.33 -16.79 -17.80
N ALA A 50 -1.57 -17.99 -18.35
CA ALA A 50 -0.75 -19.16 -18.08
C ALA A 50 0.68 -19.01 -18.61
N VAL A 51 0.86 -18.49 -19.82
CA VAL A 51 2.18 -18.24 -20.42
C VAL A 51 2.94 -17.20 -19.60
N ILE A 52 2.32 -16.09 -19.25
CA ILE A 52 2.95 -15.03 -18.44
C ILE A 52 3.41 -15.57 -17.08
N THR A 53 2.55 -16.31 -16.38
CA THR A 53 2.89 -16.85 -15.04
C THR A 53 3.96 -17.94 -15.09
N GLN A 54 4.16 -18.62 -16.23
CA GLN A 54 5.24 -19.59 -16.41
C GLN A 54 6.58 -18.93 -16.77
N ILE A 55 6.56 -17.89 -17.61
CA ILE A 55 7.77 -17.17 -18.03
C ILE A 55 8.26 -16.23 -16.92
N PHE A 56 7.32 -15.55 -16.25
CA PHE A 56 7.56 -14.63 -15.15
C PHE A 56 6.89 -15.17 -13.87
N PRO A 57 7.54 -16.13 -13.18
CA PRO A 57 6.98 -16.63 -11.93
C PRO A 57 6.91 -15.48 -10.91
N LEU A 58 5.70 -14.97 -10.68
CA LEU A 58 5.47 -13.96 -9.66
C LEU A 58 5.85 -14.55 -8.31
N PRO A 59 6.64 -13.81 -7.49
CA PRO A 59 6.86 -14.23 -6.12
C PRO A 59 5.51 -14.40 -5.44
N SER A 60 5.31 -15.54 -4.77
CA SER A 60 4.07 -15.77 -4.03
C SER A 60 3.95 -14.71 -2.94
N ILE A 61 3.12 -13.70 -3.16
CA ILE A 61 2.71 -12.80 -2.10
C ILE A 61 1.92 -13.66 -1.11
N GLN A 62 2.54 -13.98 0.02
CA GLN A 62 1.87 -14.69 1.09
C GLN A 62 0.92 -13.70 1.76
N TYR A 63 -0.25 -13.55 1.16
CA TYR A 63 -1.32 -12.76 1.72
C TYR A 63 -2.09 -13.63 2.72
N PHE A 64 -1.82 -13.47 3.98
CA PHE A 64 -2.53 -14.13 5.09
C PHE A 64 -3.74 -13.34 5.58
N GLY A 65 -3.95 -12.14 5.05
CA GLY A 65 -5.06 -11.27 5.42
C GLY A 65 -6.42 -11.77 4.91
N ARG A 66 -7.47 -11.19 5.45
CA ARG A 66 -8.85 -11.39 4.99
C ARG A 66 -9.41 -10.07 4.51
N ILE A 67 -10.08 -10.08 3.37
CA ILE A 67 -10.80 -8.91 2.90
C ILE A 67 -12.03 -8.72 3.78
N HIS A 68 -12.07 -7.59 4.48
CA HIS A 68 -13.21 -7.20 5.29
C HIS A 68 -14.03 -6.20 4.48
N PRO A 69 -15.23 -6.56 3.98
CA PRO A 69 -15.95 -5.72 3.02
C PRO A 69 -16.34 -4.36 3.61
N TRP A 70 -16.76 -4.30 4.85
CA TRP A 70 -17.14 -3.05 5.48
C TRP A 70 -15.95 -2.09 5.69
N PRO A 71 -14.83 -2.48 6.31
CA PRO A 71 -13.63 -1.64 6.37
C PRO A 71 -13.08 -1.24 5.00
N LEU A 72 -13.21 -2.10 3.98
CA LEU A 72 -12.81 -1.76 2.62
C LEU A 72 -13.66 -0.63 2.03
N VAL A 73 -14.97 -0.66 2.24
CA VAL A 73 -15.87 0.44 1.85
C VAL A 73 -15.49 1.74 2.58
N VAL A 74 -15.20 1.65 3.87
CA VAL A 74 -14.77 2.82 4.66
C VAL A 74 -13.43 3.36 4.14
N LEU A 75 -12.44 2.49 3.87
CA LEU A 75 -11.15 2.88 3.29
C LEU A 75 -11.35 3.62 1.95
N THR A 76 -12.15 3.05 1.05
CA THR A 76 -12.41 3.61 -0.27
C THR A 76 -13.14 4.96 -0.17
N THR A 77 -14.19 5.05 0.65
CA THR A 77 -14.95 6.28 0.82
C THR A 77 -14.09 7.40 1.42
N ARG A 78 -13.32 7.09 2.46
CA ARG A 78 -12.40 8.05 3.06
C ARG A 78 -11.33 8.50 2.09
N PHE A 79 -10.75 7.59 1.33
CA PHE A 79 -9.78 7.93 0.29
C PHE A 79 -10.35 8.93 -0.72
N PHE A 80 -11.58 8.73 -1.21
CA PHE A 80 -12.21 9.68 -2.14
C PHE A 80 -12.53 11.02 -1.48
N VAL A 81 -12.94 11.04 -0.23
CA VAL A 81 -13.15 12.29 0.52
C VAL A 81 -11.83 13.04 0.69
N ASP A 82 -10.78 12.35 1.14
CA ASP A 82 -9.43 12.91 1.32
C ASP A 82 -8.88 13.44 -0.02
N LEU A 83 -9.07 12.69 -1.12
CA LEU A 83 -8.66 13.08 -2.47
C LEU A 83 -9.36 14.37 -2.94
N VAL A 84 -10.68 14.44 -2.78
CA VAL A 84 -11.46 15.61 -3.23
C VAL A 84 -11.15 16.83 -2.37
N SER A 85 -11.07 16.69 -1.03
CA SER A 85 -10.73 17.80 -0.14
C SER A 85 -9.33 18.35 -0.43
N ALA A 86 -8.34 17.47 -0.57
CA ALA A 86 -6.98 17.87 -0.90
C ALA A 86 -6.87 18.51 -2.31
N ALA A 87 -7.63 18.01 -3.29
CA ALA A 87 -7.67 18.62 -4.61
C ALA A 87 -8.25 20.05 -4.59
N ILE A 88 -9.28 20.28 -3.77
CA ILE A 88 -9.86 21.62 -3.58
C ILE A 88 -8.84 22.53 -2.88
N GLU A 89 -8.19 22.05 -1.83
CA GLU A 89 -7.21 22.80 -1.05
C GLU A 89 -6.02 23.23 -1.91
N VAL A 90 -5.42 22.30 -2.68
CA VAL A 90 -4.33 22.61 -3.62
C VAL A 90 -4.79 23.55 -4.72
N SER A 91 -6.04 23.42 -5.20
CA SER A 91 -6.59 24.34 -6.20
C SER A 91 -6.70 25.76 -5.65
N ILE A 92 -7.19 25.91 -4.43
CA ILE A 92 -7.28 27.21 -3.73
C ILE A 92 -5.87 27.78 -3.51
N ALA A 93 -4.94 26.98 -3.00
CA ALA A 93 -3.56 27.39 -2.77
C ALA A 93 -2.84 27.84 -4.05
N THR A 94 -3.17 27.22 -5.19
CA THR A 94 -2.61 27.59 -6.49
C THR A 94 -3.15 28.94 -7.01
N LEU A 95 -4.38 29.28 -6.63
CA LEU A 95 -5.00 30.56 -6.99
C LEU A 95 -4.60 31.69 -6.03
N ASP A 96 -3.99 31.37 -4.91
CA ASP A 96 -3.50 32.38 -3.98
C ASP A 96 -2.33 33.16 -4.58
N ARG A 97 -2.35 34.47 -4.35
CA ARG A 97 -1.31 35.40 -4.82
C ARG A 97 0.03 35.21 -4.11
N HIS A 98 0.01 34.59 -2.93
CA HIS A 98 1.17 34.27 -2.09
C HIS A 98 1.15 32.81 -1.67
N PRO A 99 1.36 31.88 -2.61
CA PRO A 99 1.35 30.46 -2.27
C PRO A 99 2.40 30.15 -1.21
N PRO A 100 2.09 29.31 -0.23
CA PRO A 100 3.06 28.88 0.74
C PRO A 100 4.26 28.23 0.02
N LYS A 101 5.47 28.61 0.43
CA LYS A 101 6.71 28.12 -0.19
C LYS A 101 7.37 27.12 0.70
N GLY A 102 7.89 26.07 0.11
CA GLY A 102 8.65 25.04 0.81
C GLY A 102 7.89 23.72 0.91
N GLY A 103 8.55 22.79 1.50
CA GLY A 103 8.06 21.44 1.79
C GLY A 103 9.12 20.71 2.57
N SER A 104 8.73 19.68 3.30
CA SER A 104 9.64 18.92 4.14
C SER A 104 9.45 17.43 3.92
N ILE A 105 10.50 16.68 4.23
CA ILE A 105 10.45 15.21 4.19
C ILE A 105 10.32 14.69 5.61
N VAL A 106 9.32 13.87 5.83
CA VAL A 106 9.06 13.19 7.09
C VAL A 106 9.40 11.72 6.96
N GLU A 107 10.08 11.19 7.96
CA GLU A 107 10.27 9.76 8.14
C GLU A 107 9.10 9.18 8.94
N VAL A 108 8.39 8.22 8.35
CA VAL A 108 7.26 7.54 8.98
C VAL A 108 7.57 6.07 9.13
N GLN A 109 7.69 5.62 10.38
CA GLN A 109 7.84 4.22 10.72
C GLN A 109 6.47 3.54 10.69
N LEU A 110 6.29 2.57 9.78
CA LEU A 110 5.06 1.76 9.75
C LEU A 110 5.06 0.72 10.88
N ARG A 111 3.87 0.43 11.40
CA ARG A 111 3.64 -0.51 12.51
C ARG A 111 3.63 -1.95 12.05
N VAL A 112 3.05 -2.22 10.86
CA VAL A 112 2.94 -3.56 10.31
C VAL A 112 3.98 -3.81 9.24
N ARG A 113 4.75 -4.90 9.37
CA ARG A 113 5.78 -5.32 8.41
C ARG A 113 5.18 -6.21 7.33
N ASN A 114 4.62 -5.57 6.31
CA ASN A 114 4.05 -6.27 5.16
C ASN A 114 4.31 -5.45 3.89
N GLU A 115 5.02 -6.02 2.93
CA GLU A 115 5.39 -5.34 1.68
C GLU A 115 4.17 -4.92 0.86
N LEU A 116 3.09 -5.72 0.89
CA LEU A 116 1.85 -5.39 0.20
C LEU A 116 1.21 -4.13 0.81
N TYR A 117 1.11 -4.07 2.14
CA TYR A 117 0.53 -2.90 2.81
C TYR A 117 1.38 -1.67 2.60
N MET A 118 2.71 -1.78 2.72
CA MET A 118 3.63 -0.68 2.41
C MET A 118 3.40 -0.14 0.99
N THR A 119 3.21 -1.02 0.00
CA THR A 119 2.92 -0.63 -1.38
C THR A 119 1.58 0.08 -1.52
N ILE A 120 0.51 -0.47 -0.90
CA ILE A 120 -0.83 0.12 -0.94
C ILE A 120 -0.83 1.49 -0.23
N ILE A 121 -0.23 1.59 0.96
CA ILE A 121 -0.13 2.85 1.72
C ILE A 121 0.64 3.89 0.90
N SER A 122 1.78 3.52 0.34
CA SER A 122 2.58 4.42 -0.51
C SER A 122 1.79 4.94 -1.71
N ALA A 123 1.00 4.07 -2.36
CA ALA A 123 0.15 4.45 -3.47
C ALA A 123 -0.98 5.39 -3.02
N LEU A 124 -1.69 5.07 -1.94
CA LEU A 124 -2.79 5.88 -1.42
C LEU A 124 -2.31 7.28 -0.99
N VAL A 125 -1.20 7.36 -0.26
CA VAL A 125 -0.58 8.62 0.18
C VAL A 125 -0.14 9.47 -1.02
N SER A 126 0.46 8.85 -2.04
CA SER A 126 0.93 9.58 -3.23
C SER A 126 -0.20 10.00 -4.19
N LEU A 127 -1.37 9.36 -4.11
CA LEU A 127 -2.54 9.73 -4.92
C LEU A 127 -3.30 10.94 -4.37
N VAL A 128 -3.20 11.20 -3.07
CA VAL A 128 -3.81 12.38 -2.44
C VAL A 128 -2.90 13.59 -2.69
N PRO A 129 -3.40 14.67 -3.33
CA PRO A 129 -2.62 15.88 -3.56
C PRO A 129 -2.11 16.48 -2.24
N GLY A 130 -0.89 17.01 -2.25
CA GLY A 130 -0.28 17.63 -1.08
C GLY A 130 0.83 16.79 -0.44
N SER A 131 0.95 15.51 -0.77
CA SER A 131 2.06 14.66 -0.32
C SER A 131 2.49 13.63 -1.37
N ILE A 132 3.75 13.19 -1.30
CA ILE A 132 4.28 12.12 -2.15
C ILE A 132 5.29 11.27 -1.40
N VAL A 133 5.21 9.96 -1.55
CA VAL A 133 6.22 9.04 -1.04
C VAL A 133 7.45 9.08 -1.94
N VAL A 134 8.57 9.54 -1.38
CA VAL A 134 9.85 9.68 -2.11
C VAL A 134 10.64 8.38 -2.07
N GLU A 135 10.62 7.69 -0.93
CA GLU A 135 11.36 6.44 -0.73
C GLU A 135 10.59 5.51 0.21
N ALA A 136 10.60 4.21 -0.10
CA ALA A 136 10.07 3.17 0.76
C ALA A 136 11.17 2.16 1.10
N ARG A 137 11.64 2.16 2.34
CA ARG A 137 12.69 1.24 2.83
C ARG A 137 12.08 0.00 3.45
N ARG A 138 11.97 -1.06 2.67
CA ARG A 138 11.37 -2.33 3.09
C ARG A 138 12.08 -2.96 4.31
N THR A 139 13.40 -2.92 4.35
CA THR A 139 14.20 -3.51 5.42
C THR A 139 13.99 -2.82 6.76
N ALA A 140 13.84 -1.50 6.75
CA ALA A 140 13.58 -0.68 7.92
C ALA A 140 12.08 -0.51 8.22
N ASN A 141 11.19 -0.87 7.28
CA ASN A 141 9.75 -0.64 7.35
C ASN A 141 9.38 0.85 7.50
N VAL A 142 10.07 1.71 6.74
CA VAL A 142 9.97 3.17 6.81
C VAL A 142 9.55 3.74 5.47
N LEU A 143 8.68 4.75 5.51
CA LEU A 143 8.34 5.60 4.38
C LEU A 143 8.90 7.00 4.58
N TYR A 144 9.55 7.54 3.54
CA TYR A 144 9.93 8.95 3.47
C TYR A 144 8.89 9.67 2.64
N VAL A 145 8.15 10.55 3.28
CA VAL A 145 7.03 11.28 2.65
C VAL A 145 7.38 12.75 2.56
N HIS A 146 7.32 13.30 1.37
CA HIS A 146 7.45 14.73 1.14
C HIS A 146 6.09 15.40 1.19
N GLY A 147 5.88 16.28 2.16
CA GLY A 147 4.70 17.12 2.27
C GLY A 147 4.94 18.47 1.59
N PHE A 148 4.07 18.83 0.66
CA PHE A 148 4.07 20.15 0.03
C PHE A 148 3.50 21.16 1.03
N HIS A 149 4.16 22.32 1.13
CA HIS A 149 3.77 23.41 2.02
C HIS A 149 3.84 23.11 3.53
N VAL A 150 4.36 21.93 3.91
CA VAL A 150 4.58 21.55 5.29
C VAL A 150 5.95 22.06 5.72
N THR A 151 5.98 23.08 6.59
CA THR A 151 7.22 23.74 7.04
C THR A 151 7.33 23.87 8.55
N THR A 152 6.25 23.58 9.28
CA THR A 152 6.21 23.67 10.74
C THR A 152 6.34 22.30 11.40
N PRO A 153 6.88 22.21 12.62
CA PRO A 153 6.94 20.95 13.35
C PRO A 153 5.58 20.28 13.56
N GLU A 154 4.55 21.09 13.81
CA GLU A 154 3.16 20.62 13.99
C GLU A 154 2.64 19.99 12.70
N GLY A 155 2.84 20.64 11.55
CA GLY A 155 2.42 20.12 10.25
C GLY A 155 3.19 18.84 9.85
N LEU A 156 4.44 18.68 10.31
CA LEU A 156 5.20 17.45 10.12
C LEU A 156 4.60 16.28 10.92
N GLU A 157 4.16 16.53 12.14
CA GLU A 157 3.52 15.50 12.96
C GLU A 157 2.12 15.16 12.43
N GLU A 158 1.35 16.15 11.99
CA GLU A 158 0.06 15.96 11.33
C GLU A 158 0.20 15.08 10.08
N LEU A 159 1.17 15.36 9.22
CA LEU A 159 1.46 14.51 8.05
C LEU A 159 1.83 13.08 8.44
N ARG A 160 2.59 12.90 9.53
CA ARG A 160 2.91 11.56 10.04
C ARG A 160 1.67 10.82 10.51
N GLU A 161 0.81 11.49 11.25
CA GLU A 161 -0.45 10.94 11.74
C GLU A 161 -1.40 10.55 10.61
N ASP A 162 -1.48 11.35 9.56
CA ASP A 162 -2.25 11.05 8.36
C ASP A 162 -1.79 9.76 7.68
N VAL A 163 -0.49 9.58 7.51
CA VAL A 163 0.07 8.34 6.94
C VAL A 163 -0.25 7.13 7.82
N LEU A 164 -0.13 7.26 9.13
CA LEU A 164 -0.45 6.19 10.09
C LEU A 164 -1.96 5.90 10.14
N ALA A 165 -2.81 6.90 9.91
CA ALA A 165 -4.25 6.71 9.76
C ALA A 165 -4.59 5.95 8.48
N VAL A 166 -3.89 6.19 7.37
CA VAL A 166 -4.00 5.39 6.14
C VAL A 166 -3.59 3.95 6.41
N GLU A 167 -2.45 3.72 7.10
CA GLU A 167 -2.02 2.37 7.50
C GLU A 167 -3.11 1.65 8.29
N THR A 168 -3.67 2.29 9.31
CA THR A 168 -4.75 1.72 10.13
C THR A 168 -5.94 1.30 9.28
N ARG A 169 -6.36 2.15 8.34
CA ARG A 169 -7.48 1.85 7.43
C ARG A 169 -7.17 0.68 6.49
N VAL A 170 -5.96 0.61 5.96
CA VAL A 170 -5.51 -0.49 5.08
C VAL A 170 -5.47 -1.80 5.86
N VAL A 171 -4.87 -1.81 7.05
CA VAL A 171 -4.79 -3.01 7.89
C VAL A 171 -6.18 -3.47 8.34
N ARG A 172 -7.09 -2.57 8.69
CA ARG A 172 -8.49 -2.91 9.01
C ARG A 172 -9.24 -3.53 7.82
N ALA A 173 -8.93 -3.09 6.60
CA ALA A 173 -9.58 -3.59 5.40
C ALA A 173 -9.03 -4.94 4.93
N LEU A 174 -7.73 -5.17 5.10
CA LEU A 174 -7.01 -6.27 4.47
C LEU A 174 -6.23 -7.15 5.47
N GLY A 175 -6.08 -6.72 6.72
CA GLY A 175 -5.20 -7.35 7.70
C GLY A 175 -5.71 -8.66 8.29
N SER A 176 -4.78 -9.42 8.84
CA SER A 176 -5.05 -10.56 9.71
C SER A 176 -5.43 -10.07 11.13
N PRO A 177 -6.04 -10.91 11.96
CA PRO A 177 -6.35 -10.58 13.36
C PRO A 177 -5.11 -10.15 14.18
N GLU A 178 -3.95 -10.73 13.89
CA GLU A 178 -2.69 -10.43 14.57
C GLU A 178 -2.16 -9.03 14.18
N GLU A 179 -2.25 -8.69 12.88
CA GLU A 179 -1.85 -7.38 12.37
C GLU A 179 -2.79 -6.28 12.87
N LEU A 180 -4.08 -6.58 13.02
CA LEU A 180 -5.07 -5.68 13.59
C LEU A 180 -4.79 -5.38 15.07
N ALA A 181 -4.38 -6.38 15.85
CA ALA A 181 -4.01 -6.20 17.24
C ALA A 181 -2.81 -5.26 17.38
N ALA A 182 -1.76 -5.45 16.57
CA ALA A 182 -0.56 -4.61 16.58
C ALA A 182 -0.87 -3.12 16.33
N VAL A 183 -1.80 -2.82 15.43
CA VAL A 183 -2.19 -1.44 15.13
C VAL A 183 -3.05 -0.83 16.22
N ASN A 184 -3.93 -1.62 16.86
CA ASN A 184 -4.82 -1.13 17.91
C ASN A 184 -4.07 -0.87 19.23
N ASP A 185 -3.11 -1.73 19.61
CA ASP A 185 -2.34 -1.59 20.86
C ASP A 185 -1.55 -0.29 20.89
N GLU A 186 -0.93 0.12 19.78
CA GLU A 186 -0.20 1.39 19.70
C GLU A 186 -1.13 2.62 19.67
N THR A 187 -2.34 2.47 19.11
CA THR A 187 -3.31 3.57 19.09
C THR A 187 -3.79 3.86 20.51
N THR A 188 -4.06 2.82 21.30
CA THR A 188 -4.49 2.95 22.70
C THR A 188 -3.38 3.53 23.58
N ALA A 189 -2.12 3.13 23.35
CA ALA A 189 -0.98 3.64 24.12
C ALA A 189 -0.69 5.14 23.85
N LYS A 190 -1.10 5.68 22.69
CA LYS A 190 -1.00 7.12 22.39
C LYS A 190 -2.15 7.95 22.97
N GLU A 191 -3.34 7.36 23.16
CA GLU A 191 -4.48 8.05 23.79
C GLU A 191 -4.34 8.17 25.32
N ASP A 192 -3.56 7.29 25.94
CA ASP A 192 -3.34 7.24 27.40
C ASP A 192 -2.08 8.05 27.85
N ALA A 193 -1.32 8.66 26.93
CA ALA A 193 -0.08 9.42 27.19
C ALA A 193 -0.26 10.93 27.00
#